data_30d9b49b6f859d3e5df3c4d72d9815a8
#
_entry.id   30d9b49b6f859d3e5df3c4d72d9815a8
#
_cell.length_a   1.000
_cell.length_b   1.000
_cell.length_c   1.000
_cell.angle_alpha   90.00
_cell.angle_beta   90.00
_cell.angle_gamma   90.00
#
_symmetry.space_group_name_H-M   'P 1'
#
loop_
_entity.id
_entity.type
_entity.pdbx_description
1 polymer ?
#
loop_
_entity_poly.entity_id
_entity_poly.type
_entity_poly.pdbx_seq_one_letter_code
_entity_poly.pdbx_strand_id
1 'polypeptide(L)'
;MIYADYNGSAPLLPSVRDYLKRRMDSNIYANPNAIHSLGQKVFQGIEKCREVIAEIMGCYPDQIYFNSGSSEGMSQIIHSVLEYAPTEKKVVISSPLEHVVIPSALKFFEERRGFQIEKVEITDDGVIKLESLEALLKKHQGKIALVTIMAVNNETGVIQPYEKIATICQREKIDYFCDTTQLIGKGEFNFGNSGVDYAVCSGHKVGALTGTGFIMVKEPTKLKPMVFGSTQEKGLRGGTQNYIGVETLAIALSDFNSQKTKLNSLAEARLKFEKEMKEAFPEVVVVGDKVPRLAGTTLMSYPGIHGQAVQIELESHDMFVTTSAACADNQPETSAVLKSMGIQDDVGRGVIRISLSYNHSELDYQLIEAALKASYKKLAKIRSF
;
A
#
# COMPACT_ATOMS: atom_id res chain seq x y z
N MET A 1 14.23 21.04 -4.57
CA MET A 1 12.94 20.32 -4.70
C MET A 1 13.01 19.02 -3.89
N ILE A 2 12.10 18.81 -2.94
CA ILE A 2 11.95 17.56 -2.17
C ILE A 2 10.55 17.01 -2.42
N TYR A 3 10.46 15.83 -3.03
CA TYR A 3 9.21 15.12 -3.20
C TYR A 3 9.02 14.18 -2.01
N ALA A 4 8.02 14.45 -1.17
CA ALA A 4 7.77 13.77 0.09
C ALA A 4 6.37 13.10 0.14
N ASP A 5 5.88 12.63 -1.03
CA ASP A 5 4.60 11.91 -1.14
C ASP A 5 4.74 10.51 -1.77
N TYR A 6 5.73 9.73 -1.30
CA TYR A 6 5.96 8.36 -1.78
C TYR A 6 4.84 7.38 -1.45
N ASN A 7 4.00 7.66 -0.46
CA ASN A 7 2.79 6.86 -0.20
C ASN A 7 1.68 7.15 -1.20
N GLY A 8 1.66 8.33 -1.80
CA GLY A 8 0.77 8.67 -2.92
C GLY A 8 1.23 7.99 -4.21
N SER A 9 2.44 8.33 -4.67
CA SER A 9 3.07 7.69 -5.83
C SER A 9 4.58 7.90 -5.75
N ALA A 10 5.38 6.86 -5.92
CA ALA A 10 6.83 7.00 -5.97
C ALA A 10 7.27 7.48 -7.36
N PRO A 11 8.20 8.45 -7.46
CA PRO A 11 8.88 8.76 -8.71
C PRO A 11 9.60 7.53 -9.26
N LEU A 12 9.75 7.46 -10.59
CA LEU A 12 10.54 6.39 -11.19
C LEU A 12 11.97 6.36 -10.62
N LEU A 13 12.40 5.19 -10.15
CA LEU A 13 13.76 5.02 -9.65
C LEU A 13 14.80 5.32 -10.76
N PRO A 14 15.99 5.83 -10.41
CA PRO A 14 17.06 6.04 -11.39
C PRO A 14 17.36 4.79 -12.21
N SER A 15 17.46 3.62 -11.57
CA SER A 15 17.65 2.30 -12.20
C SER A 15 16.57 1.96 -13.23
N VAL A 16 15.31 2.28 -12.92
CA VAL A 16 14.17 2.10 -13.83
C VAL A 16 14.24 3.09 -15.00
N ARG A 17 14.53 4.36 -14.76
CA ARG A 17 14.69 5.35 -15.84
C ARG A 17 15.80 4.99 -16.83
N ASP A 18 16.95 4.54 -16.32
CA ASP A 18 18.08 4.15 -17.15
C ASP A 18 17.78 2.84 -17.92
N TYR A 19 17.05 1.93 -17.31
CA TYR A 19 16.53 0.77 -18.02
C TYR A 19 15.59 1.17 -19.15
N LEU A 20 14.61 2.02 -18.90
CA LEU A 20 13.64 2.45 -19.92
C LEU A 20 14.30 3.10 -21.13
N LYS A 21 15.31 3.96 -20.93
CA LYS A 21 16.10 4.54 -22.04
C LYS A 21 16.69 3.44 -22.93
N ARG A 22 17.45 2.49 -22.34
CA ARG A 22 18.06 1.38 -23.10
C ARG A 22 16.99 0.48 -23.73
N ARG A 23 15.89 0.28 -23.06
CA ARG A 23 14.79 -0.57 -23.54
C ARG A 23 14.10 0.02 -24.77
N MET A 24 13.88 1.33 -24.78
CA MET A 24 13.31 2.02 -25.94
C MET A 24 14.24 1.93 -27.17
N ASP A 25 15.56 2.05 -26.97
CA ASP A 25 16.54 1.95 -28.04
C ASP A 25 16.70 0.52 -28.60
N SER A 26 16.30 -0.51 -27.84
CA SER A 26 16.49 -1.92 -28.22
C SER A 26 15.62 -2.38 -29.40
N ASN A 27 14.55 -1.67 -29.73
CA ASN A 27 13.54 -2.03 -30.75
C ASN A 27 12.94 -3.45 -30.62
N ILE A 28 12.99 -4.04 -29.41
CA ILE A 28 12.43 -5.39 -29.16
C ILE A 28 10.98 -5.23 -28.67
N TYR A 29 10.08 -5.14 -29.60
CA TYR A 29 8.64 -5.04 -29.38
C TYR A 29 7.94 -6.18 -30.10
N ALA A 30 7.32 -7.09 -29.35
CA ALA A 30 6.57 -8.19 -29.92
C ALA A 30 5.48 -8.66 -28.94
N ASN A 31 4.42 -9.27 -29.49
CA ASN A 31 3.44 -9.95 -28.67
C ASN A 31 4.11 -11.19 -28.04
N PRO A 32 4.13 -11.33 -26.70
CA PRO A 32 4.74 -12.48 -26.02
C PRO A 32 4.08 -13.82 -26.38
N ASN A 33 2.85 -13.82 -26.90
CA ASN A 33 2.18 -15.03 -27.35
C ASN A 33 2.51 -15.43 -28.81
N ALA A 34 3.31 -14.62 -29.52
CA ALA A 34 3.73 -14.95 -30.88
C ALA A 34 4.79 -16.06 -30.87
N ILE A 35 4.63 -17.02 -31.79
CA ILE A 35 5.54 -18.19 -31.91
C ILE A 35 6.91 -17.88 -32.53
N HIS A 36 7.07 -16.71 -33.17
CA HIS A 36 8.35 -16.31 -33.72
C HIS A 36 9.35 -15.89 -32.63
N SER A 37 10.62 -15.89 -32.94
CA SER A 37 11.73 -15.69 -32.00
C SER A 37 11.64 -14.38 -31.17
N LEU A 38 11.13 -13.29 -31.74
CA LEU A 38 10.97 -12.03 -31.00
C LEU A 38 9.87 -12.15 -29.93
N GLY A 39 8.72 -12.80 -30.24
CA GLY A 39 7.68 -13.04 -29.24
C GLY A 39 8.17 -13.93 -28.11
N GLN A 40 8.87 -15.01 -28.45
CA GLN A 40 9.46 -15.90 -27.44
C GLN A 40 10.50 -15.19 -26.55
N LYS A 41 11.28 -14.27 -27.11
CA LYS A 41 12.23 -13.47 -26.33
C LYS A 41 11.52 -12.56 -25.31
N VAL A 42 10.42 -11.91 -25.70
CA VAL A 42 9.59 -11.09 -24.79
C VAL A 42 8.96 -11.98 -23.71
N PHE A 43 8.40 -13.12 -24.07
CA PHE A 43 7.83 -14.08 -23.12
C PHE A 43 8.85 -14.52 -22.07
N GLN A 44 10.06 -14.95 -22.51
CA GLN A 44 11.15 -15.33 -21.61
C GLN A 44 11.55 -14.17 -20.68
N GLY A 45 11.52 -12.93 -21.16
CA GLY A 45 11.75 -11.74 -20.35
C GLY A 45 10.73 -11.58 -19.22
N ILE A 46 9.44 -11.78 -19.51
CA ILE A 46 8.37 -11.75 -18.52
C ILE A 46 8.57 -12.83 -17.45
N GLU A 47 8.84 -14.08 -17.90
CA GLU A 47 9.02 -15.19 -16.95
C GLU A 47 10.30 -15.00 -16.09
N LYS A 48 11.37 -14.47 -16.65
CA LYS A 48 12.55 -14.10 -15.86
C LYS A 48 12.26 -13.04 -14.81
N CYS A 49 11.46 -12.04 -15.13
CA CYS A 49 11.01 -11.04 -14.15
C CYS A 49 10.14 -11.67 -13.05
N ARG A 50 9.27 -12.62 -13.42
CA ARG A 50 8.45 -13.37 -12.47
C ARG A 50 9.31 -14.18 -11.49
N GLU A 51 10.35 -14.84 -11.98
CA GLU A 51 11.33 -15.57 -11.15
C GLU A 51 12.03 -14.63 -10.16
N VAL A 52 12.54 -13.48 -10.63
CA VAL A 52 13.21 -12.48 -9.79
C VAL A 52 12.27 -11.96 -8.70
N ILE A 53 11.02 -11.61 -9.06
CA ILE A 53 10.04 -11.13 -8.08
C ILE A 53 9.70 -12.24 -7.08
N ALA A 54 9.53 -13.48 -7.53
CA ALA A 54 9.24 -14.63 -6.67
C ALA A 54 10.37 -14.88 -5.66
N GLU A 55 11.63 -14.81 -6.09
CA GLU A 55 12.81 -14.92 -5.22
C GLU A 55 12.79 -13.84 -4.12
N ILE A 56 12.57 -12.57 -4.51
CA ILE A 56 12.50 -11.44 -3.56
C ILE A 56 11.35 -11.61 -2.56
N MET A 57 10.19 -12.08 -3.02
CA MET A 57 9.01 -12.30 -2.19
C MET A 57 9.01 -13.64 -1.43
N GLY A 58 10.01 -14.49 -1.63
CA GLY A 58 10.15 -15.80 -0.98
C GLY A 58 9.04 -16.79 -1.39
N CYS A 59 8.56 -16.74 -2.63
CA CYS A 59 7.48 -17.59 -3.12
C CYS A 59 7.84 -18.27 -4.44
N TYR A 60 6.94 -19.09 -4.98
CA TYR A 60 7.13 -19.72 -6.27
C TYR A 60 6.65 -18.83 -7.42
N PRO A 61 7.26 -18.88 -8.63
CA PRO A 61 6.81 -18.08 -9.77
C PRO A 61 5.36 -18.33 -10.20
N ASP A 62 4.82 -19.51 -9.95
CA ASP A 62 3.43 -19.86 -10.25
C ASP A 62 2.41 -19.25 -9.28
N GLN A 63 2.87 -18.63 -8.20
CA GLN A 63 2.05 -17.88 -7.25
C GLN A 63 1.91 -16.39 -7.59
N ILE A 64 2.60 -15.89 -8.65
CA ILE A 64 2.60 -14.49 -9.07
C ILE A 64 1.80 -14.32 -10.37
N TYR A 65 0.92 -13.33 -10.40
CA TYR A 65 0.09 -12.97 -11.56
C TYR A 65 0.14 -11.47 -11.81
N PHE A 66 0.61 -11.05 -12.96
CA PHE A 66 0.73 -9.64 -13.34
C PHE A 66 -0.62 -9.04 -13.71
N ASN A 67 -0.81 -7.78 -13.33
CA ASN A 67 -2.00 -6.99 -13.58
C ASN A 67 -1.66 -5.50 -13.76
N SER A 68 -2.67 -4.62 -13.76
CA SER A 68 -2.47 -3.17 -13.92
C SER A 68 -2.17 -2.41 -12.63
N GLY A 69 -2.21 -3.08 -11.46
CA GLY A 69 -1.97 -2.48 -10.15
C GLY A 69 -2.84 -3.08 -9.06
N SER A 70 -2.62 -2.63 -7.83
CA SER A 70 -3.28 -3.19 -6.65
C SER A 70 -4.81 -3.12 -6.71
N SER A 71 -5.40 -2.07 -7.28
CA SER A 71 -6.87 -1.95 -7.39
C SER A 71 -7.49 -3.08 -8.22
N GLU A 72 -6.88 -3.45 -9.36
CA GLU A 72 -7.28 -4.62 -10.14
C GLU A 72 -7.07 -5.90 -9.33
N GLY A 73 -5.91 -6.02 -8.67
CA GLY A 73 -5.57 -7.19 -7.85
C GLY A 73 -6.54 -7.41 -6.69
N MET A 74 -6.84 -6.37 -5.92
CA MET A 74 -7.80 -6.41 -4.81
C MET A 74 -9.19 -6.83 -5.29
N SER A 75 -9.65 -6.22 -6.39
CA SER A 75 -10.95 -6.53 -7.00
C SER A 75 -11.01 -7.98 -7.46
N GLN A 76 -9.95 -8.49 -8.10
CA GLN A 76 -9.88 -9.86 -8.57
C GLN A 76 -9.85 -10.88 -7.42
N ILE A 77 -9.12 -10.60 -6.34
CA ILE A 77 -9.07 -11.48 -5.16
C ILE A 77 -10.45 -11.54 -4.51
N ILE A 78 -11.05 -10.38 -4.22
CA ILE A 78 -12.39 -10.30 -3.63
C ILE A 78 -13.42 -11.00 -4.52
N HIS A 79 -13.41 -10.76 -5.83
CA HIS A 79 -14.24 -11.48 -6.78
C HIS A 79 -14.01 -12.99 -6.72
N SER A 80 -12.76 -13.45 -6.76
CA SER A 80 -12.43 -14.87 -6.74
C SER A 80 -12.97 -15.57 -5.50
N VAL A 81 -12.85 -14.93 -4.35
CA VAL A 81 -13.29 -15.54 -3.08
C VAL A 81 -14.80 -15.43 -2.91
N LEU A 82 -15.41 -14.25 -3.15
CA LEU A 82 -16.82 -14.03 -2.78
C LEU A 82 -17.80 -14.52 -3.84
N GLU A 83 -17.44 -14.42 -5.15
CA GLU A 83 -18.32 -14.95 -6.21
C GLU A 83 -18.45 -16.47 -6.13
N TYR A 84 -17.39 -17.16 -5.74
CA TYR A 84 -17.33 -18.62 -5.67
C TYR A 84 -17.43 -19.18 -4.25
N ALA A 85 -17.74 -18.32 -3.27
CA ALA A 85 -17.92 -18.76 -1.88
C ALA A 85 -19.08 -19.76 -1.75
N PRO A 86 -18.94 -20.80 -0.92
CA PRO A 86 -20.04 -21.67 -0.52
C PRO A 86 -21.23 -20.88 0.04
N THR A 87 -22.45 -21.37 -0.19
CA THR A 87 -23.69 -20.64 0.15
C THR A 87 -23.79 -20.30 1.64
N GLU A 88 -23.24 -21.12 2.51
CA GLU A 88 -23.20 -20.92 3.96
C GLU A 88 -22.14 -19.90 4.41
N LYS A 89 -21.13 -19.61 3.58
CA LYS A 89 -20.08 -18.64 3.90
C LYS A 89 -20.44 -17.27 3.38
N LYS A 90 -21.11 -16.46 4.22
CA LYS A 90 -21.64 -15.14 3.86
C LYS A 90 -21.08 -13.98 4.69
N VAL A 91 -20.05 -14.22 5.47
CA VAL A 91 -19.45 -13.18 6.32
C VAL A 91 -18.04 -12.86 5.81
N VAL A 92 -17.73 -11.57 5.71
CA VAL A 92 -16.38 -11.05 5.51
C VAL A 92 -15.99 -10.23 6.73
N ILE A 93 -14.81 -10.49 7.27
CA ILE A 93 -14.23 -9.67 8.34
C ILE A 93 -13.22 -8.73 7.72
N SER A 94 -13.36 -7.42 7.95
CA SER A 94 -12.50 -6.37 7.40
C SER A 94 -12.12 -5.37 8.48
N SER A 95 -11.28 -4.38 8.14
CA SER A 95 -10.96 -3.30 9.06
C SER A 95 -11.58 -1.96 8.63
N PRO A 96 -11.72 -0.99 9.54
CA PRO A 96 -12.12 0.36 9.18
C PRO A 96 -11.01 1.17 8.49
N LEU A 97 -9.79 0.60 8.40
CA LEU A 97 -8.58 1.26 7.91
C LEU A 97 -8.28 0.98 6.44
N GLU A 98 -9.07 0.12 5.78
CA GLU A 98 -8.81 -0.36 4.43
C GLU A 98 -8.81 0.75 3.38
N HIS A 99 -7.98 0.57 2.34
CA HIS A 99 -8.04 1.41 1.15
C HIS A 99 -9.42 1.31 0.49
N VAL A 100 -9.93 2.45 -0.03
CA VAL A 100 -11.29 2.61 -0.57
C VAL A 100 -11.75 1.51 -1.55
N VAL A 101 -10.84 0.87 -2.26
CA VAL A 101 -11.14 -0.25 -3.18
C VAL A 101 -11.78 -1.42 -2.44
N ILE A 102 -11.28 -1.77 -1.25
CA ILE A 102 -11.80 -2.92 -0.47
C ILE A 102 -13.23 -2.67 -0.01
N PRO A 103 -13.55 -1.60 0.76
CA PRO A 103 -14.95 -1.36 1.17
C PRO A 103 -15.88 -1.18 -0.02
N SER A 104 -15.43 -0.59 -1.15
CA SER A 104 -16.26 -0.47 -2.35
C SER A 104 -16.58 -1.83 -2.98
N ALA A 105 -15.59 -2.71 -3.10
CA ALA A 105 -15.80 -4.06 -3.61
C ALA A 105 -16.68 -4.91 -2.67
N LEU A 106 -16.45 -4.81 -1.36
CA LEU A 106 -17.25 -5.52 -0.36
C LEU A 106 -18.72 -5.07 -0.38
N LYS A 107 -18.98 -3.76 -0.51
CA LYS A 107 -20.32 -3.20 -0.64
C LYS A 107 -21.05 -3.77 -1.86
N PHE A 108 -20.37 -3.91 -3.01
CA PHE A 108 -20.95 -4.53 -4.20
C PHE A 108 -21.44 -5.97 -3.92
N PHE A 109 -20.65 -6.77 -3.19
CA PHE A 109 -21.02 -8.13 -2.82
C PHE A 109 -22.08 -8.21 -1.72
N GLU A 110 -22.09 -7.26 -0.78
CA GLU A 110 -23.16 -7.09 0.22
C GLU A 110 -24.50 -6.88 -0.48
N GLU A 111 -24.59 -5.92 -1.39
CA GLU A 111 -25.83 -5.58 -2.12
C GLU A 111 -26.27 -6.70 -3.08
N ARG A 112 -25.32 -7.34 -3.79
CA ARG A 112 -25.62 -8.30 -4.86
C ARG A 112 -25.78 -9.74 -4.37
N ARG A 113 -25.03 -10.14 -3.35
CA ARG A 113 -24.92 -11.54 -2.90
C ARG A 113 -25.29 -11.74 -1.43
N GLY A 114 -25.67 -10.68 -0.73
CA GLY A 114 -26.09 -10.73 0.67
C GLY A 114 -24.95 -11.08 1.63
N PHE A 115 -23.71 -10.66 1.33
CA PHE A 115 -22.62 -10.79 2.30
C PHE A 115 -22.82 -9.82 3.45
N GLN A 116 -22.47 -10.25 4.66
CA GLN A 116 -22.40 -9.42 5.85
C GLN A 116 -20.94 -9.00 6.08
N ILE A 117 -20.72 -7.69 6.24
CA ILE A 117 -19.38 -7.14 6.48
C ILE A 117 -19.26 -6.79 7.96
N GLU A 118 -18.39 -7.50 8.66
CA GLU A 118 -18.00 -7.21 10.05
C GLU A 118 -16.69 -6.46 10.08
N LYS A 119 -16.57 -5.47 10.96
CA LYS A 119 -15.34 -4.71 11.13
C LYS A 119 -14.69 -5.02 12.47
N VAL A 120 -13.40 -5.33 12.44
CA VAL A 120 -12.60 -5.48 13.66
C VAL A 120 -12.42 -4.13 14.35
N GLU A 121 -12.33 -4.15 15.68
CA GLU A 121 -11.96 -2.96 16.45
C GLU A 121 -10.47 -2.64 16.29
N ILE A 122 -10.17 -1.36 16.45
CA ILE A 122 -8.81 -0.81 16.42
C ILE A 122 -8.49 -0.08 17.73
N THR A 123 -7.21 0.13 17.99
CA THR A 123 -6.74 1.03 19.05
C THR A 123 -6.76 2.49 18.57
N ASP A 124 -6.61 3.44 19.47
CA ASP A 124 -6.49 4.86 19.14
C ASP A 124 -5.26 5.17 18.28
N ASP A 125 -4.22 4.32 18.34
CA ASP A 125 -3.04 4.40 17.47
C ASP A 125 -3.26 3.73 16.09
N GLY A 126 -4.45 3.21 15.80
CA GLY A 126 -4.81 2.61 14.51
C GLY A 126 -4.27 1.20 14.31
N VAL A 127 -4.07 0.42 15.36
CA VAL A 127 -3.69 -1.00 15.29
C VAL A 127 -4.90 -1.89 15.54
N ILE A 128 -5.02 -2.97 14.78
CA ILE A 128 -6.07 -3.98 14.92
C ILE A 128 -5.99 -4.65 16.31
N LYS A 129 -7.12 -4.72 17.02
CA LYS A 129 -7.25 -5.51 18.25
C LYS A 129 -7.45 -6.98 17.88
N LEU A 130 -6.46 -7.81 18.15
CA LEU A 130 -6.52 -9.26 17.82
C LEU A 130 -7.66 -9.97 18.55
N GLU A 131 -7.97 -9.54 19.76
CA GLU A 131 -9.08 -10.07 20.55
C GLU A 131 -10.43 -9.83 19.87
N SER A 132 -10.61 -8.67 19.22
CA SER A 132 -11.82 -8.39 18.42
C SER A 132 -11.90 -9.31 17.20
N LEU A 133 -10.78 -9.55 16.51
CA LEU A 133 -10.74 -10.51 15.41
C LEU A 133 -11.16 -11.91 15.89
N GLU A 134 -10.57 -12.42 16.98
CA GLU A 134 -10.89 -13.74 17.54
C GLU A 134 -12.35 -13.85 17.97
N ALA A 135 -12.91 -12.79 18.57
CA ALA A 135 -14.32 -12.73 18.93
C ALA A 135 -15.24 -12.83 17.72
N LEU A 136 -14.94 -12.11 16.62
CA LEU A 136 -15.71 -12.17 15.38
C LEU A 136 -15.60 -13.54 14.71
N LEU A 137 -14.41 -14.15 14.70
CA LEU A 137 -14.19 -15.49 14.17
C LEU A 137 -15.05 -16.52 14.90
N LYS A 138 -15.09 -16.44 16.23
CA LYS A 138 -15.94 -17.31 17.07
C LYS A 138 -17.43 -17.04 16.84
N LYS A 139 -17.86 -15.77 16.79
CA LYS A 139 -19.26 -15.37 16.57
C LYS A 139 -19.81 -15.93 15.25
N HIS A 140 -18.98 -15.94 14.21
CA HIS A 140 -19.38 -16.33 12.85
C HIS A 140 -18.75 -17.65 12.40
N GLN A 141 -18.41 -18.55 13.33
CA GLN A 141 -17.77 -19.84 13.03
C GLN A 141 -18.52 -20.58 11.91
N GLY A 142 -17.79 -21.07 10.90
CA GLY A 142 -18.32 -21.78 9.74
C GLY A 142 -18.96 -20.89 8.65
N LYS A 143 -19.18 -19.60 8.91
CA LYS A 143 -19.85 -18.68 7.97
C LYS A 143 -18.91 -17.68 7.28
N ILE A 144 -17.63 -17.66 7.63
CA ILE A 144 -16.69 -16.67 7.16
C ILE A 144 -16.11 -17.11 5.81
N ALA A 145 -16.20 -16.24 4.82
CA ALA A 145 -15.63 -16.42 3.49
C ALA A 145 -14.21 -15.88 3.40
N LEU A 146 -13.92 -14.73 4.04
CA LEU A 146 -12.68 -14.01 3.91
C LEU A 146 -12.41 -13.14 5.14
N VAL A 147 -11.15 -13.06 5.54
CA VAL A 147 -10.61 -11.96 6.35
C VAL A 147 -9.80 -11.06 5.42
N THR A 148 -10.03 -9.74 5.45
CA THR A 148 -9.25 -8.78 4.67
C THR A 148 -8.84 -7.60 5.53
N ILE A 149 -7.54 -7.49 5.82
CA ILE A 149 -6.92 -6.48 6.67
C ILE A 149 -5.57 -6.11 6.06
N MET A 150 -5.35 -4.82 5.81
CA MET A 150 -4.11 -4.31 5.22
C MET A 150 -2.89 -4.53 6.11
N ALA A 151 -1.70 -4.62 5.50
CA ALA A 151 -0.44 -4.69 6.23
C ALA A 151 0.00 -3.33 6.79
N VAL A 152 -0.22 -2.27 6.03
CA VAL A 152 0.23 -0.91 6.38
C VAL A 152 -0.80 0.10 5.91
N ASN A 153 -1.18 1.01 6.80
CA ASN A 153 -2.09 2.08 6.43
C ASN A 153 -1.36 3.16 5.60
N ASN A 154 -1.95 3.56 4.50
CA ASN A 154 -1.37 4.50 3.55
C ASN A 154 -1.33 5.95 4.04
N GLU A 155 -2.16 6.32 5.03
CA GLU A 155 -2.18 7.67 5.61
C GLU A 155 -1.19 7.78 6.76
N THR A 156 -1.31 6.89 7.75
CA THR A 156 -0.54 6.95 9.01
C THR A 156 0.82 6.27 8.93
N GLY A 157 0.99 5.34 8.00
CA GLY A 157 2.16 4.45 7.93
C GLY A 157 2.18 3.36 9.01
N VAL A 158 1.14 3.25 9.83
CA VAL A 158 1.05 2.25 10.91
C VAL A 158 1.05 0.83 10.33
N ILE A 159 1.92 0.00 10.86
CA ILE A 159 2.07 -1.41 10.47
C ILE A 159 1.14 -2.27 11.32
N GLN A 160 0.32 -3.06 10.68
CA GLN A 160 -0.59 -3.99 11.34
C GLN A 160 0.15 -5.29 11.72
N PRO A 161 -0.33 -6.04 12.71
CA PRO A 161 0.25 -7.33 13.11
C PRO A 161 -0.18 -8.46 12.14
N TYR A 162 0.06 -8.25 10.82
CA TYR A 162 -0.48 -9.10 9.74
C TYR A 162 -0.04 -10.57 9.85
N GLU A 163 1.18 -10.85 10.34
CA GLU A 163 1.64 -12.24 10.56
C GLU A 163 0.87 -12.95 11.68
N LYS A 164 0.52 -12.20 12.75
CA LYS A 164 -0.32 -12.73 13.82
C LYS A 164 -1.75 -12.98 13.32
N ILE A 165 -2.29 -12.05 12.52
CA ILE A 165 -3.59 -12.20 11.86
C ILE A 165 -3.58 -13.45 10.96
N ALA A 166 -2.53 -13.62 10.14
CA ALA A 166 -2.36 -14.79 9.29
C ALA A 166 -2.34 -16.10 10.10
N THR A 167 -1.61 -16.12 11.22
CA THR A 167 -1.56 -17.28 12.13
C THR A 167 -2.94 -17.64 12.68
N ILE A 168 -3.71 -16.63 13.10
CA ILE A 168 -5.08 -16.81 13.59
C ILE A 168 -5.97 -17.37 12.47
N CYS A 169 -5.92 -16.77 11.26
CA CYS A 169 -6.72 -17.22 10.11
C CYS A 169 -6.39 -18.65 9.69
N GLN A 170 -5.11 -19.02 9.69
CA GLN A 170 -4.66 -20.39 9.38
C GLN A 170 -5.21 -21.41 10.38
N ARG A 171 -5.17 -21.10 11.69
CA ARG A 171 -5.74 -21.94 12.73
C ARG A 171 -7.23 -22.22 12.50
N GLU A 172 -7.98 -21.20 12.08
CA GLU A 172 -9.41 -21.27 11.80
C GLU A 172 -9.74 -21.75 10.37
N LYS A 173 -8.72 -22.01 9.53
CA LYS A 173 -8.85 -22.42 8.12
C LYS A 173 -9.68 -21.42 7.28
N ILE A 174 -9.42 -20.14 7.47
CA ILE A 174 -10.06 -19.03 6.76
C ILE A 174 -9.00 -18.31 5.92
N ASP A 175 -9.33 -18.05 4.67
CA ASP A 175 -8.43 -17.31 3.77
C ASP A 175 -8.23 -15.87 4.26
N TYR A 176 -6.97 -15.41 4.24
CA TYR A 176 -6.60 -14.05 4.59
C TYR A 176 -6.01 -13.30 3.39
N PHE A 177 -6.70 -12.25 3.00
CA PHE A 177 -6.19 -11.28 2.02
C PHE A 177 -5.59 -10.08 2.76
N CYS A 178 -4.30 -9.83 2.52
CA CYS A 178 -3.54 -8.72 3.08
C CYS A 178 -3.20 -7.71 1.98
N ASP A 179 -3.73 -6.49 2.04
CA ASP A 179 -3.25 -5.40 1.17
C ASP A 179 -1.84 -5.00 1.58
N THR A 180 -0.87 -5.38 0.77
CA THR A 180 0.56 -5.11 0.98
C THR A 180 1.10 -3.95 0.13
N THR A 181 0.23 -3.17 -0.50
CA THR A 181 0.58 -2.09 -1.42
C THR A 181 1.54 -1.06 -0.80
N GLN A 182 1.40 -0.78 0.48
CA GLN A 182 2.28 0.17 1.17
C GLN A 182 3.47 -0.51 1.85
N LEU A 183 3.48 -1.84 1.99
CA LEU A 183 4.57 -2.55 2.65
C LEU A 183 5.67 -2.95 1.65
N ILE A 184 5.29 -3.53 0.50
CA ILE A 184 6.25 -3.97 -0.52
C ILE A 184 7.01 -2.75 -1.08
N GLY A 185 8.34 -2.85 -1.06
CA GLY A 185 9.25 -1.77 -1.50
C GLY A 185 9.45 -0.64 -0.48
N LYS A 186 8.90 -0.74 0.74
CA LYS A 186 9.05 0.25 1.81
C LYS A 186 9.30 -0.36 3.18
N GLY A 187 9.10 -1.65 3.33
CA GLY A 187 9.36 -2.45 4.51
C GLY A 187 9.70 -3.88 4.13
N GLU A 188 10.04 -4.68 5.12
CA GLU A 188 10.31 -6.09 4.90
C GLU A 188 9.01 -6.88 4.76
N PHE A 189 8.93 -7.67 3.71
CA PHE A 189 7.82 -8.58 3.47
C PHE A 189 8.32 -9.83 2.75
N ASN A 190 7.93 -11.00 3.25
CA ASN A 190 8.19 -12.29 2.63
C ASN A 190 6.88 -13.06 2.55
N PHE A 191 6.32 -13.18 1.34
CA PHE A 191 5.03 -13.82 1.14
C PHE A 191 5.04 -15.29 1.58
N GLY A 192 6.09 -16.03 1.24
CA GLY A 192 6.20 -17.47 1.55
C GLY A 192 6.15 -17.75 3.06
N ASN A 193 6.70 -16.86 3.88
CA ASN A 193 6.78 -17.03 5.33
C ASN A 193 5.70 -16.24 6.12
N SER A 194 4.99 -15.32 5.47
CA SER A 194 4.02 -14.43 6.13
C SER A 194 2.77 -15.14 6.64
N GLY A 195 2.46 -16.29 6.05
CA GLY A 195 1.20 -17.00 6.31
C GLY A 195 -0.04 -16.41 5.61
N VAL A 196 0.12 -15.33 4.86
CA VAL A 196 -0.93 -14.66 4.08
C VAL A 196 -1.32 -15.52 2.87
N ASP A 197 -2.61 -15.58 2.51
CA ASP A 197 -3.07 -16.37 1.37
C ASP A 197 -3.10 -15.55 0.08
N TYR A 198 -3.38 -14.24 0.18
CA TYR A 198 -3.40 -13.31 -0.96
C TYR A 198 -2.72 -12.01 -0.59
N ALA A 199 -1.89 -11.49 -1.48
CA ALA A 199 -1.25 -10.18 -1.35
C ALA A 199 -1.19 -9.46 -2.71
N VAL A 200 -0.98 -8.14 -2.70
CA VAL A 200 -0.96 -7.30 -3.91
C VAL A 200 0.19 -6.30 -3.89
N CYS A 201 0.66 -5.94 -5.09
CA CYS A 201 1.65 -4.89 -5.28
C CYS A 201 1.27 -3.98 -6.44
N SER A 202 1.62 -2.70 -6.35
CA SER A 202 1.43 -1.71 -7.41
C SER A 202 2.74 -1.04 -7.78
N GLY A 203 3.06 -1.02 -9.08
CA GLY A 203 4.34 -0.53 -9.58
C GLY A 203 4.66 0.92 -9.21
N HIS A 204 3.67 1.80 -9.31
CA HIS A 204 3.87 3.21 -8.97
C HIS A 204 4.14 3.48 -7.48
N LYS A 205 3.93 2.51 -6.59
CA LYS A 205 4.27 2.63 -5.16
C LYS A 205 5.72 2.26 -4.86
N VAL A 206 6.35 1.53 -5.78
CA VAL A 206 7.73 1.04 -5.62
C VAL A 206 8.73 1.71 -6.58
N GLY A 207 8.28 2.73 -7.33
CA GLY A 207 9.13 3.45 -8.29
C GLY A 207 9.29 2.77 -9.64
N ALA A 208 8.37 1.86 -9.99
CA ALA A 208 8.18 1.29 -11.32
C ALA A 208 7.12 2.07 -12.11
N LEU A 209 6.82 1.66 -13.35
CA LEU A 209 5.79 2.29 -14.17
C LEU A 209 4.40 2.16 -13.55
N THR A 210 3.58 3.19 -13.73
CA THR A 210 2.11 3.13 -13.49
C THR A 210 1.47 2.13 -14.44
N GLY A 211 0.27 1.65 -14.10
CA GLY A 211 -0.44 0.68 -14.94
C GLY A 211 0.21 -0.71 -14.94
N THR A 212 0.92 -1.05 -13.87
CA THR A 212 1.51 -2.36 -13.64
C THR A 212 1.48 -2.73 -12.16
N GLY A 213 1.33 -4.01 -11.88
CA GLY A 213 1.29 -4.58 -10.55
C GLY A 213 1.25 -6.10 -10.61
N PHE A 214 1.08 -6.74 -9.48
CA PHE A 214 0.89 -8.18 -9.40
C PHE A 214 0.09 -8.59 -8.15
N ILE A 215 -0.50 -9.77 -8.25
CA ILE A 215 -1.08 -10.53 -7.14
C ILE A 215 -0.12 -11.64 -6.76
N MET A 216 -0.01 -11.94 -5.48
CA MET A 216 0.54 -13.19 -4.96
C MET A 216 -0.61 -14.02 -4.38
N VAL A 217 -0.64 -15.30 -4.74
CA VAL A 217 -1.68 -16.24 -4.31
C VAL A 217 -1.03 -17.53 -3.84
N LYS A 218 -1.27 -17.91 -2.59
CA LYS A 218 -0.71 -19.13 -1.98
C LYS A 218 -1.17 -20.40 -2.69
N GLU A 219 -2.46 -20.45 -3.03
CA GLU A 219 -3.09 -21.54 -3.76
C GLU A 219 -3.65 -21.03 -5.11
N PRO A 220 -2.90 -21.13 -6.21
CA PRO A 220 -3.30 -20.58 -7.52
C PRO A 220 -4.68 -20.99 -8.03
N THR A 221 -5.13 -22.20 -7.68
CA THR A 221 -6.45 -22.73 -8.08
C THR A 221 -7.63 -21.96 -7.52
N LYS A 222 -7.42 -21.18 -6.45
CA LYS A 222 -8.44 -20.32 -5.83
C LYS A 222 -8.64 -19.01 -6.59
N LEU A 223 -7.65 -18.53 -7.36
CA LEU A 223 -7.80 -17.31 -8.15
C LEU A 223 -8.65 -17.59 -9.38
N LYS A 224 -9.57 -16.67 -9.70
CA LYS A 224 -10.47 -16.75 -10.84
C LYS A 224 -10.27 -15.55 -11.77
N PRO A 225 -10.45 -15.69 -13.08
CA PRO A 225 -10.33 -14.58 -14.00
C PRO A 225 -11.45 -13.56 -13.77
N MET A 226 -11.06 -12.27 -13.73
CA MET A 226 -11.99 -11.14 -13.77
C MET A 226 -11.89 -10.41 -15.12
N VAL A 227 -10.69 -10.35 -15.69
CA VAL A 227 -10.45 -9.90 -17.07
C VAL A 227 -10.29 -11.14 -17.95
N PHE A 228 -11.31 -11.42 -18.77
CA PHE A 228 -11.33 -12.60 -19.62
C PHE A 228 -10.40 -12.46 -20.83
N GLY A 229 -9.83 -13.58 -21.27
CA GLY A 229 -8.92 -13.64 -22.41
C GLY A 229 -8.52 -15.06 -22.75
N SER A 230 -7.32 -15.25 -23.29
CA SER A 230 -6.78 -16.54 -23.67
C SER A 230 -5.84 -17.10 -22.59
N THR A 231 -4.58 -17.38 -22.96
CA THR A 231 -3.61 -18.07 -22.09
C THR A 231 -2.74 -17.14 -21.23
N GLN A 232 -2.92 -15.80 -21.39
CA GLN A 232 -2.15 -14.81 -20.64
C GLN A 232 -2.34 -15.02 -19.14
N GLU A 233 -1.26 -14.88 -18.38
CA GLU A 233 -1.24 -15.14 -16.95
C GLU A 233 -1.94 -16.48 -16.59
N LYS A 234 -1.64 -17.52 -17.36
CA LYS A 234 -2.22 -18.88 -17.23
C LYS A 234 -3.75 -18.91 -17.30
N GLY A 235 -4.34 -17.98 -18.07
CA GLY A 235 -5.79 -17.83 -18.22
C GLY A 235 -6.46 -17.05 -17.09
N LEU A 236 -5.72 -16.53 -16.11
CA LEU A 236 -6.25 -15.83 -14.95
C LEU A 236 -6.34 -14.31 -15.12
N ARG A 237 -5.65 -13.75 -16.13
CA ARG A 237 -5.75 -12.34 -16.48
C ARG A 237 -5.50 -12.15 -17.98
N GLY A 238 -6.57 -11.96 -18.73
CA GLY A 238 -6.53 -11.80 -20.19
C GLY A 238 -5.96 -10.46 -20.66
N GLY A 239 -5.62 -10.38 -21.94
CA GLY A 239 -5.00 -9.22 -22.57
C GLY A 239 -3.48 -9.33 -22.66
N THR A 240 -2.90 -8.69 -23.71
CA THR A 240 -1.44 -8.67 -23.88
C THR A 240 -0.78 -8.07 -22.67
N GLN A 241 0.22 -8.79 -22.11
CA GLN A 241 0.93 -8.35 -20.92
C GLN A 241 1.68 -7.03 -21.17
N ASN A 242 1.68 -6.16 -20.15
CA ASN A 242 2.54 -4.98 -20.10
C ASN A 242 3.98 -5.38 -19.74
N TYR A 243 4.69 -6.02 -20.69
CA TYR A 243 6.01 -6.58 -20.44
C TYR A 243 7.04 -5.53 -20.01
N ILE A 244 7.00 -4.30 -20.56
CA ILE A 244 7.89 -3.22 -20.12
C ILE A 244 7.59 -2.83 -18.66
N GLY A 245 6.31 -2.75 -18.29
CA GLY A 245 5.91 -2.51 -16.91
C GLY A 245 6.38 -3.61 -15.96
N VAL A 246 6.26 -4.88 -16.37
CA VAL A 246 6.74 -6.04 -15.59
C VAL A 246 8.26 -5.99 -15.41
N GLU A 247 9.00 -5.66 -16.45
CA GLU A 247 10.46 -5.49 -16.41
C GLU A 247 10.84 -4.39 -15.40
N THR A 248 10.10 -3.26 -15.38
CA THR A 248 10.34 -2.17 -14.40
C THR A 248 10.01 -2.56 -12.95
N LEU A 249 9.00 -3.42 -12.74
CA LEU A 249 8.70 -3.97 -11.41
C LEU A 249 9.86 -4.79 -10.86
N ALA A 250 10.40 -5.73 -11.65
CA ALA A 250 11.51 -6.56 -11.24
C ALA A 250 12.74 -5.71 -10.90
N ILE A 251 13.04 -4.67 -11.69
CA ILE A 251 14.15 -3.75 -11.45
C ILE A 251 13.93 -2.95 -10.16
N ALA A 252 12.74 -2.38 -9.96
CA ALA A 252 12.45 -1.57 -8.79
C ALA A 252 12.52 -2.39 -7.49
N LEU A 253 12.00 -3.61 -7.50
CA LEU A 253 12.06 -4.51 -6.33
C LEU A 253 13.47 -5.01 -6.07
N SER A 254 14.27 -5.26 -7.10
CA SER A 254 15.69 -5.64 -6.95
C SER A 254 16.50 -4.48 -6.38
N ASP A 255 16.26 -3.24 -6.83
CA ASP A 255 16.88 -2.03 -6.30
C ASP A 255 16.57 -1.89 -4.79
N PHE A 256 15.30 -1.95 -4.41
CA PHE A 256 14.88 -1.92 -3.00
C PHE A 256 15.56 -3.03 -2.20
N ASN A 257 15.51 -4.28 -2.66
CA ASN A 257 16.06 -5.42 -1.92
C ASN A 257 17.57 -5.28 -1.65
N SER A 258 18.31 -4.67 -2.58
CA SER A 258 19.74 -4.39 -2.42
C SER A 258 20.04 -3.24 -1.44
N GLN A 259 19.07 -2.38 -1.14
CA GLN A 259 19.25 -1.16 -0.36
C GLN A 259 18.36 -1.11 0.90
N LYS A 260 17.62 -2.16 1.22
CA LYS A 260 16.66 -2.19 2.35
C LYS A 260 17.28 -1.88 3.72
N THR A 261 18.59 -2.11 3.90
CA THR A 261 19.31 -1.76 5.13
C THR A 261 19.29 -0.26 5.42
N LYS A 262 19.09 0.59 4.41
CA LYS A 262 18.93 2.04 4.57
C LYS A 262 17.63 2.44 5.30
N LEU A 263 16.67 1.53 5.43
CA LEU A 263 15.43 1.79 6.18
C LEU A 263 15.70 2.12 7.65
N ASN A 264 16.75 1.55 8.26
CA ASN A 264 17.07 1.83 9.65
C ASN A 264 17.49 3.30 9.85
N SER A 265 18.42 3.80 9.03
CA SER A 265 18.84 5.20 9.09
C SER A 265 17.72 6.17 8.71
N LEU A 266 16.83 5.79 7.78
CA LEU A 266 15.65 6.59 7.45
C LEU A 266 14.67 6.66 8.63
N ALA A 267 14.46 5.55 9.36
CA ALA A 267 13.61 5.52 10.56
C ALA A 267 14.18 6.38 11.69
N GLU A 268 15.50 6.31 11.92
CA GLU A 268 16.19 7.16 12.91
C GLU A 268 16.04 8.65 12.55
N ALA A 269 16.25 9.02 11.30
CA ALA A 269 16.09 10.40 10.82
C ALA A 269 14.65 10.90 11.01
N ARG A 270 13.63 10.06 10.70
CA ARG A 270 12.23 10.39 10.95
C ARG A 270 11.93 10.60 12.44
N LEU A 271 12.39 9.70 13.29
CA LEU A 271 12.16 9.82 14.74
C LEU A 271 12.80 11.08 15.33
N LYS A 272 14.01 11.41 14.86
CA LYS A 272 14.69 12.66 15.24
C LYS A 272 13.88 13.88 14.79
N PHE A 273 13.44 13.92 13.54
CA PHE A 273 12.58 14.97 13.01
C PHE A 273 11.29 15.15 13.83
N GLU A 274 10.57 14.05 14.13
CA GLU A 274 9.34 14.10 14.92
C GLU A 274 9.59 14.65 16.35
N LYS A 275 10.69 14.26 16.95
CA LYS A 275 11.11 14.76 18.27
C LYS A 275 11.38 16.27 18.23
N GLU A 276 12.19 16.73 17.27
CA GLU A 276 12.57 18.14 17.12
C GLU A 276 11.35 19.02 16.78
N MET A 277 10.38 18.49 16.05
CA MET A 277 9.10 19.18 15.79
C MET A 277 8.26 19.32 17.08
N LYS A 278 8.15 18.27 17.91
CA LYS A 278 7.43 18.31 19.19
C LYS A 278 8.10 19.23 20.20
N GLU A 279 9.44 19.30 20.22
CA GLU A 279 10.20 20.22 21.06
C GLU A 279 9.97 21.68 20.65
N ALA A 280 9.92 21.96 19.33
CA ALA A 280 9.68 23.29 18.80
C ALA A 280 8.22 23.76 18.92
N PHE A 281 7.28 22.81 18.86
CA PHE A 281 5.84 23.04 18.94
C PHE A 281 5.18 21.94 19.78
N PRO A 282 5.06 22.14 21.11
CA PRO A 282 4.50 21.10 22.00
C PRO A 282 3.06 20.68 21.69
N GLU A 283 2.31 21.51 20.95
CA GLU A 283 0.94 21.21 20.49
C GLU A 283 0.91 20.22 19.29
N VAL A 284 2.05 19.97 18.63
CA VAL A 284 2.08 19.07 17.47
C VAL A 284 1.76 17.64 17.88
N VAL A 285 0.80 17.07 17.19
CA VAL A 285 0.39 15.67 17.32
C VAL A 285 1.00 14.87 16.17
N VAL A 286 1.66 13.76 16.49
CA VAL A 286 2.11 12.76 15.50
C VAL A 286 1.23 11.53 15.64
N VAL A 287 0.49 11.22 14.60
CA VAL A 287 -0.51 10.12 14.61
C VAL A 287 0.21 8.76 14.58
N GLY A 288 -0.16 7.87 15.51
CA GLY A 288 0.40 6.52 15.61
C GLY A 288 1.87 6.48 16.05
N ASP A 289 2.35 7.47 16.80
CA ASP A 289 3.76 7.56 17.22
C ASP A 289 4.18 6.51 18.27
N LYS A 290 3.22 5.83 18.90
CA LYS A 290 3.46 4.80 19.92
C LYS A 290 3.57 3.38 19.36
N VAL A 291 3.35 3.21 18.06
CA VAL A 291 3.28 1.90 17.43
C VAL A 291 4.22 1.81 16.21
N PRO A 292 4.57 0.61 15.74
CA PRO A 292 5.41 0.44 14.56
C PRO A 292 4.82 1.12 13.32
N ARG A 293 5.67 1.88 12.60
CA ARG A 293 5.33 2.57 11.35
C ARG A 293 6.40 2.37 10.30
N LEU A 294 6.05 2.58 9.03
CA LEU A 294 7.04 2.63 7.94
C LEU A 294 8.18 3.59 8.27
N ALA A 295 9.39 3.23 7.88
CA ALA A 295 10.59 3.98 8.17
C ALA A 295 10.51 5.46 7.75
N GLY A 296 9.95 5.74 6.57
CA GLY A 296 9.91 7.08 5.99
C GLY A 296 8.56 7.80 6.11
N THR A 297 7.55 7.24 6.81
CA THR A 297 6.21 7.85 6.86
C THR A 297 5.93 8.46 8.22
N THR A 298 5.52 9.74 8.22
CA THR A 298 4.93 10.41 9.37
C THR A 298 3.67 11.16 8.95
N LEU A 299 2.67 11.13 9.81
CA LEU A 299 1.45 11.94 9.71
C LEU A 299 1.41 12.83 10.94
N MET A 300 1.48 14.15 10.75
CA MET A 300 1.49 15.09 11.86
C MET A 300 0.50 16.22 11.65
N SER A 301 0.01 16.77 12.76
CA SER A 301 -0.91 17.90 12.77
C SER A 301 -0.45 18.95 13.77
N TYR A 302 -0.65 20.21 13.43
CA TYR A 302 -0.64 21.32 14.38
C TYR A 302 -2.10 21.75 14.58
N PRO A 303 -2.74 21.42 15.71
CA PRO A 303 -4.17 21.65 15.92
C PRO A 303 -4.57 23.11 15.68
N GLY A 304 -5.68 23.30 14.96
CA GLY A 304 -6.18 24.63 14.58
C GLY A 304 -5.53 25.26 13.35
N ILE A 305 -4.63 24.55 12.65
CA ILE A 305 -4.05 24.96 11.36
C ILE A 305 -4.47 23.95 10.29
N HIS A 306 -5.06 24.42 9.19
CA HIS A 306 -5.41 23.56 8.06
C HIS A 306 -4.20 22.93 7.38
N GLY A 307 -4.20 21.60 7.20
CA GLY A 307 -3.15 20.87 6.51
C GLY A 307 -2.90 21.37 5.08
N GLN A 308 -3.96 21.73 4.34
CA GLN A 308 -3.83 22.32 3.01
C GLN A 308 -3.07 23.66 3.01
N ALA A 309 -3.27 24.50 4.04
CA ALA A 309 -2.51 25.73 4.15
C ALA A 309 -1.02 25.45 4.39
N VAL A 310 -0.72 24.45 5.21
CA VAL A 310 0.66 23.98 5.43
C VAL A 310 1.26 23.40 4.16
N GLN A 311 0.50 22.60 3.42
CA GLN A 311 0.92 22.02 2.13
C GLN A 311 1.29 23.13 1.13
N ILE A 312 0.44 24.15 0.95
CA ILE A 312 0.69 25.29 0.05
C ILE A 312 1.96 26.06 0.47
N GLU A 313 2.15 26.28 1.78
CA GLU A 313 3.38 26.94 2.27
C GLU A 313 4.63 26.12 1.98
N LEU A 314 4.59 24.79 2.19
CA LEU A 314 5.71 23.90 1.87
C LEU A 314 5.99 23.85 0.37
N GLU A 315 4.95 23.86 -0.46
CA GLU A 315 5.11 23.90 -1.93
C GLU A 315 5.80 25.18 -2.40
N SER A 316 5.61 26.32 -1.71
CA SER A 316 6.35 27.56 -1.97
C SER A 316 7.85 27.45 -1.71
N HIS A 317 8.28 26.41 -0.99
CA HIS A 317 9.67 26.03 -0.72
C HIS A 317 10.14 24.83 -1.56
N ASP A 318 9.46 24.51 -2.66
CA ASP A 318 9.72 23.32 -3.48
C ASP A 318 9.65 21.97 -2.72
N MET A 319 8.77 21.88 -1.72
CA MET A 319 8.55 20.67 -0.92
C MET A 319 7.13 20.15 -1.13
N PHE A 320 7.01 18.95 -1.70
CA PHE A 320 5.73 18.36 -2.08
C PHE A 320 5.31 17.29 -1.08
N VAL A 321 4.39 17.65 -0.20
CA VAL A 321 3.74 16.79 0.79
C VAL A 321 2.26 16.66 0.44
N THR A 322 1.51 15.82 1.16
CA THR A 322 0.05 15.74 1.00
C THR A 322 -0.66 15.77 2.36
N THR A 323 -1.95 16.04 2.35
CA THR A 323 -2.83 15.79 3.47
C THR A 323 -3.21 14.30 3.55
N SER A 324 -3.99 13.86 4.53
CA SER A 324 -4.29 12.42 4.72
C SER A 324 -5.03 11.76 3.55
N ALA A 325 -5.83 12.51 2.80
CA ALA A 325 -6.70 11.97 1.75
C ALA A 325 -6.55 12.73 0.44
N ALA A 326 -5.64 12.29 -0.43
CA ALA A 326 -5.50 12.80 -1.80
C ALA A 326 -6.79 12.67 -2.65
N CYS A 327 -7.73 11.80 -2.28
CA CYS A 327 -9.01 11.62 -2.97
C CYS A 327 -10.13 12.53 -2.46
N ALA A 328 -9.92 13.31 -1.39
CA ALA A 328 -10.92 14.19 -0.76
C ALA A 328 -10.53 15.69 -0.83
N ASP A 329 -9.61 16.05 -1.73
CA ASP A 329 -9.03 17.40 -1.82
C ASP A 329 -10.05 18.54 -2.07
N ASN A 330 -11.31 18.21 -2.35
CA ASN A 330 -12.36 19.20 -2.54
C ASN A 330 -13.15 19.59 -1.26
N GLN A 331 -12.93 18.88 -0.13
CA GLN A 331 -13.52 19.23 1.16
C GLN A 331 -12.50 18.93 2.28
N PRO A 332 -12.16 19.93 3.12
CA PRO A 332 -11.20 19.79 4.20
C PRO A 332 -11.85 19.05 5.40
N GLU A 333 -12.18 17.77 5.20
CA GLU A 333 -12.72 16.91 6.25
C GLU A 333 -11.64 15.97 6.80
N THR A 334 -11.80 15.60 8.07
CA THR A 334 -11.03 14.50 8.67
C THR A 334 -11.31 13.20 7.91
N SER A 335 -10.27 12.48 7.51
CA SER A 335 -10.43 11.25 6.73
C SER A 335 -11.21 10.18 7.51
N ALA A 336 -11.80 9.22 6.77
CA ALA A 336 -12.52 8.10 7.38
C ALA A 336 -11.60 7.25 8.29
N VAL A 337 -10.32 7.10 7.93
CA VAL A 337 -9.30 6.43 8.74
C VAL A 337 -9.13 7.14 10.08
N LEU A 338 -8.88 8.44 10.06
CA LEU A 338 -8.66 9.24 11.27
C LEU A 338 -9.92 9.32 12.15
N LYS A 339 -11.12 9.45 11.53
CA LYS A 339 -12.40 9.36 12.25
C LYS A 339 -12.57 8.01 12.96
N SER A 340 -12.17 6.91 12.29
CA SER A 340 -12.21 5.57 12.90
C SER A 340 -11.24 5.40 14.07
N MET A 341 -10.16 6.16 14.09
CA MET A 341 -9.19 6.23 15.20
C MET A 341 -9.64 7.16 16.34
N GLY A 342 -10.83 7.80 16.24
CA GLY A 342 -11.33 8.75 17.22
C GLY A 342 -10.67 10.13 17.17
N ILE A 343 -9.90 10.43 16.12
CA ILE A 343 -9.22 11.71 15.96
C ILE A 343 -10.24 12.80 15.63
N GLN A 344 -10.23 13.86 16.43
CA GLN A 344 -11.12 14.98 16.31
C GLN A 344 -10.75 15.91 15.15
N ASP A 345 -11.70 16.73 14.69
CA ASP A 345 -11.54 17.57 13.50
C ASP A 345 -10.44 18.64 13.65
N ASP A 346 -10.18 19.14 14.83
CA ASP A 346 -9.12 20.12 15.10
C ASP A 346 -7.71 19.56 14.83
N VAL A 347 -7.52 18.25 15.02
CA VAL A 347 -6.31 17.50 14.65
C VAL A 347 -6.43 16.98 13.22
N GLY A 348 -7.55 16.33 12.89
CA GLY A 348 -7.70 15.59 11.63
C GLY A 348 -7.67 16.46 10.38
N ARG A 349 -8.16 17.71 10.44
CA ARG A 349 -8.08 18.68 9.33
C ARG A 349 -6.70 19.32 9.19
N GLY A 350 -5.91 19.28 10.26
CA GLY A 350 -4.56 19.85 10.31
C GLY A 350 -3.45 18.92 9.85
N VAL A 351 -3.76 17.66 9.51
CA VAL A 351 -2.72 16.69 9.19
C VAL A 351 -2.02 16.98 7.87
N ILE A 352 -0.72 16.77 7.88
CA ILE A 352 0.11 16.60 6.70
C ILE A 352 0.82 15.25 6.76
N ARG A 353 0.89 14.57 5.64
CA ARG A 353 1.65 13.34 5.48
C ARG A 353 2.96 13.63 4.77
N ILE A 354 4.05 13.26 5.41
CA ILE A 354 5.39 13.27 4.85
C ILE A 354 5.79 11.80 4.66
N SER A 355 6.07 11.40 3.44
CA SER A 355 6.49 10.03 3.14
C SER A 355 7.69 10.03 2.20
N LEU A 356 8.82 9.60 2.72
CA LEU A 356 10.11 9.51 2.05
C LEU A 356 10.47 8.05 1.76
N SER A 357 11.41 7.82 0.84
CA SER A 357 11.94 6.49 0.51
C SER A 357 13.34 6.29 1.08
N TYR A 358 13.84 5.06 1.00
CA TYR A 358 15.21 4.68 1.37
C TYR A 358 16.32 5.46 0.63
N ASN A 359 15.99 6.22 -0.40
CA ASN A 359 16.92 7.10 -1.12
C ASN A 359 17.06 8.50 -0.53
N HIS A 360 16.30 8.81 0.53
CA HIS A 360 16.40 10.06 1.27
C HIS A 360 17.30 9.90 2.50
N SER A 361 17.70 11.04 3.04
CA SER A 361 18.63 11.12 4.14
C SER A 361 18.11 11.98 5.29
N GLU A 362 18.86 12.07 6.37
CA GLU A 362 18.59 13.01 7.48
C GLU A 362 18.54 14.46 6.99
N LEU A 363 19.36 14.84 6.00
CA LEU A 363 19.35 16.18 5.44
C LEU A 363 17.99 16.57 4.83
N ASP A 364 17.30 15.62 4.18
CA ASP A 364 15.97 15.89 3.61
C ASP A 364 14.97 16.20 4.73
N TYR A 365 15.02 15.46 5.85
CA TYR A 365 14.19 15.75 7.03
C TYR A 365 14.53 17.09 7.65
N GLN A 366 15.81 17.48 7.77
CA GLN A 366 16.23 18.78 8.30
C GLN A 366 15.71 19.95 7.44
N LEU A 367 15.73 19.81 6.12
CA LEU A 367 15.20 20.81 5.19
C LEU A 367 13.67 20.94 5.32
N ILE A 368 12.95 19.80 5.41
CA ILE A 368 11.50 19.78 5.64
C ILE A 368 11.17 20.41 7.00
N GLU A 369 11.93 20.09 8.03
CA GLU A 369 11.76 20.64 9.38
C GLU A 369 11.88 22.17 9.39
N ALA A 370 12.92 22.70 8.77
CA ALA A 370 13.15 24.15 8.71
C ALA A 370 11.97 24.86 8.03
N ALA A 371 11.50 24.34 6.89
CA ALA A 371 10.37 24.89 6.16
C ALA A 371 9.06 24.76 6.97
N LEU A 372 8.84 23.61 7.59
CA LEU A 372 7.63 23.35 8.38
C LEU A 372 7.57 24.22 9.64
N LYS A 373 8.71 24.43 10.34
CA LYS A 373 8.80 25.38 11.45
C LYS A 373 8.48 26.81 11.02
N ALA A 374 8.93 27.24 9.85
CA ALA A 374 8.60 28.56 9.29
C ALA A 374 7.09 28.66 8.96
N SER A 375 6.53 27.62 8.31
CA SER A 375 5.12 27.55 7.95
C SER A 375 4.20 27.61 9.18
N TYR A 376 4.48 26.81 10.21
CA TYR A 376 3.71 26.81 11.44
C TYR A 376 3.76 28.14 12.19
N LYS A 377 4.95 28.77 12.30
CA LYS A 377 5.07 30.12 12.90
C LYS A 377 4.28 31.19 12.15
N LYS A 378 4.20 31.09 10.81
CA LYS A 378 3.43 32.02 9.97
C LYS A 378 1.94 31.79 10.15
N LEU A 379 1.48 30.53 10.02
CA LEU A 379 0.07 30.15 10.02
C LEU A 379 -0.56 30.21 11.41
N ALA A 380 0.18 29.96 12.49
CA ALA A 380 -0.31 30.08 13.86
C ALA A 380 -0.84 31.49 14.21
N LYS A 381 -0.43 32.52 13.46
CA LYS A 381 -0.95 33.89 13.61
C LYS A 381 -2.36 34.07 13.02
N ILE A 382 -2.80 33.09 12.20
CA ILE A 382 -4.06 33.15 11.42
C ILE A 382 -4.84 31.83 11.69
N ARG A 383 -4.95 31.43 12.98
CA ARG A 383 -5.70 30.20 13.32
C ARG A 383 -7.14 30.33 12.84
N SER A 384 -7.66 29.32 12.12
CA SER A 384 -8.93 29.39 11.40
C SER A 384 -10.03 28.49 11.96
N PHE A 385 -9.76 27.65 12.97
CA PHE A 385 -10.76 26.80 13.66
C PHE A 385 -10.25 26.25 15.01
#